data_07b3c55c0191f7a72c22abbdf7526c41
#
_entry.id   07b3c55c0191f7a72c22abbdf7526c41
#
_cell.length_a   1.000
_cell.length_b   1.000
_cell.length_c   1.000
_cell.angle_alpha   90.00
_cell.angle_beta   90.00
_cell.angle_gamma   90.00
#
_symmetry.space_group_name_H-M   'P 1'
#
loop_
_entity.id
_entity.type
_entity.pdbx_description
1 polymer ?
#
loop_
_entity_poly.entity_id
_entity_poly.type
_entity_poly.pdbx_seq_one_letter_code
_entity_poly.pdbx_strand_id
1 'polypeptide(L)'
;HIGYAIEQAAEKASIAPIILVSSFPGSNTILADKIVKEIGYKVQIMGFYSSTSDIPYRLYKSCLIITTEEDVNRNIRKCIVSPFASDKDIIKVQEAITTFIKEKNANEVSNLINKYLTKETFYVLNEKMDKYEAINFLCEKALKNNDVLDDFHNQVISRENLSSTCFFDKFAIPHSNIQNALSTKLYVMLNHTKVNWNKSKINLVCLILIKRDTNDDFRKLYAGLTDILCDNNLLFNNIDKIKNLDDFLYFLLK
;
A
#
# COMPACT_ATOMS: atom_id res chain seq x y z
N HIS A 1 -8.02 9.98 -15.71
CA HIS A 1 -7.30 10.81 -14.72
C HIS A 1 -6.84 10.02 -13.48
N ILE A 2 -7.60 9.04 -12.98
CA ILE A 2 -7.21 8.22 -11.81
C ILE A 2 -6.01 7.32 -12.14
N GLY A 3 -5.97 6.67 -13.30
CA GLY A 3 -4.85 5.83 -13.73
C GLY A 3 -3.51 6.57 -13.77
N TYR A 4 -3.47 7.75 -14.37
CA TYR A 4 -2.27 8.60 -14.42
C TYR A 4 -1.82 9.06 -13.01
N ALA A 5 -2.79 9.35 -12.15
CA ALA A 5 -2.50 9.75 -10.78
C ALA A 5 -1.97 8.59 -9.92
N ILE A 6 -2.40 7.36 -10.20
CA ILE A 6 -1.89 6.13 -9.57
C ILE A 6 -0.46 5.87 -10.04
N GLU A 7 -0.17 5.99 -11.34
CA GLU A 7 1.19 5.87 -11.89
C GLU A 7 2.16 6.87 -11.27
N GLN A 8 1.79 8.16 -11.17
CA GLN A 8 2.64 9.17 -10.52
C GLN A 8 2.87 8.91 -9.03
N ALA A 9 1.87 8.39 -8.32
CA ALA A 9 2.03 8.02 -6.91
C ALA A 9 2.95 6.80 -6.75
N ALA A 10 2.85 5.81 -7.64
CA ALA A 10 3.73 4.65 -7.68
C ALA A 10 5.18 5.03 -7.99
N GLU A 11 5.41 5.98 -8.92
CA GLU A 11 6.75 6.49 -9.21
C GLU A 11 7.39 7.19 -8.00
N LYS A 12 6.66 8.06 -7.30
CA LYS A 12 7.16 8.72 -6.08
C LYS A 12 7.37 7.75 -4.91
N ALA A 13 6.52 6.74 -4.78
CA ALA A 13 6.65 5.69 -3.77
C ALA A 13 7.85 4.77 -4.02
N SER A 14 8.41 4.78 -5.24
CA SER A 14 9.52 3.94 -5.64
C SER A 14 10.92 4.50 -5.32
N ILE A 15 11.02 5.70 -4.71
CA ILE A 15 12.31 6.29 -4.34
C ILE A 15 12.71 5.86 -2.94
N ALA A 16 13.87 5.19 -2.82
CA ALA A 16 14.44 4.81 -1.52
C ALA A 16 15.33 5.92 -0.97
N PRO A 17 15.04 6.48 0.21
CA PRO A 17 16.01 7.30 0.93
C PRO A 17 17.12 6.39 1.48
N ILE A 18 18.37 6.66 1.08
CA ILE A 18 19.54 5.90 1.51
C ILE A 18 20.54 6.76 2.23
N ILE A 19 21.30 6.15 3.14
CA ILE A 19 22.45 6.75 3.83
C ILE A 19 23.67 5.89 3.51
N LEU A 20 24.78 6.54 3.21
CA LEU A 20 26.06 5.89 2.96
C LEU A 20 26.98 6.06 4.17
N VAL A 21 27.54 4.94 4.66
CA VAL A 21 28.40 4.92 5.85
C VAL A 21 29.67 4.15 5.56
N SER A 22 30.80 4.83 5.68
CA SER A 22 32.11 4.19 5.57
C SER A 22 33.18 4.99 6.32
N SER A 23 33.97 4.31 7.10
CA SER A 23 35.18 4.85 7.74
C SER A 23 36.37 4.95 6.78
N PHE A 24 36.30 4.33 5.59
CA PHE A 24 37.35 4.37 4.59
C PHE A 24 37.31 5.68 3.80
N PRO A 25 38.41 6.45 3.73
CA PRO A 25 38.46 7.70 2.97
C PRO A 25 38.05 7.51 1.49
N GLY A 26 37.14 8.36 1.04
CA GLY A 26 36.65 8.35 -0.36
C GLY A 26 35.69 7.22 -0.71
N SER A 27 35.50 6.21 0.11
CA SER A 27 34.62 5.06 -0.19
C SER A 27 33.17 5.49 -0.36
N ASN A 28 32.64 6.42 0.46
CA ASN A 28 31.29 6.93 0.34
C ASN A 28 31.03 7.60 -1.02
N THR A 29 32.01 8.34 -1.55
CA THR A 29 31.91 8.99 -2.87
C THR A 29 31.90 7.96 -3.99
N ILE A 30 32.81 6.98 -3.97
CA ILE A 30 32.87 5.90 -4.95
C ILE A 30 31.57 5.12 -4.97
N LEU A 31 31.04 4.80 -3.79
CA LEU A 31 29.79 4.06 -3.64
C LEU A 31 28.60 4.88 -4.16
N ALA A 32 28.54 6.18 -3.83
CA ALA A 32 27.51 7.09 -4.31
C ALA A 32 27.49 7.17 -5.85
N ASP A 33 28.65 7.39 -6.46
CA ASP A 33 28.78 7.50 -7.92
C ASP A 33 28.31 6.23 -8.62
N LYS A 34 28.70 5.06 -8.13
CA LYS A 34 28.26 3.77 -8.68
C LYS A 34 26.76 3.55 -8.49
N ILE A 35 26.21 3.82 -7.31
CA ILE A 35 24.78 3.67 -7.05
C ILE A 35 23.96 4.60 -7.94
N VAL A 36 24.34 5.87 -8.05
CA VAL A 36 23.65 6.85 -8.91
C VAL A 36 23.73 6.44 -10.37
N LYS A 37 24.88 5.95 -10.84
CA LYS A 37 25.07 5.51 -12.21
C LYS A 37 24.22 4.29 -12.57
N GLU A 38 24.17 3.28 -11.68
CA GLU A 38 23.55 1.98 -11.99
C GLU A 38 22.06 1.91 -11.58
N ILE A 39 21.66 2.64 -10.53
CA ILE A 39 20.31 2.59 -9.96
C ILE A 39 19.51 3.86 -10.27
N GLY A 40 20.19 4.98 -10.43
CA GLY A 40 19.63 6.25 -10.92
C GLY A 40 18.55 6.84 -10.01
N TYR A 41 17.42 7.19 -10.60
CA TYR A 41 16.31 7.91 -9.94
C TYR A 41 15.58 7.15 -8.82
N LYS A 42 15.86 5.86 -8.65
CA LYS A 42 15.21 5.04 -7.60
C LYS A 42 15.76 5.29 -6.20
N VAL A 43 16.79 6.11 -6.06
CA VAL A 43 17.43 6.41 -4.77
C VAL A 43 17.56 7.90 -4.55
N GLN A 44 17.48 8.29 -3.27
CA GLN A 44 17.80 9.64 -2.80
C GLN A 44 18.81 9.52 -1.67
N ILE A 45 20.04 10.03 -1.88
CA ILE A 45 21.08 10.04 -0.87
C ILE A 45 20.76 11.14 0.14
N MET A 46 20.54 10.75 1.40
CA MET A 46 20.16 11.63 2.51
C MET A 46 21.37 12.12 3.33
N GLY A 47 22.51 11.45 3.20
CA GLY A 47 23.72 11.85 3.90
C GLY A 47 24.85 10.84 3.79
N PHE A 48 26.05 11.30 4.20
CA PHE A 48 27.27 10.54 4.28
C PHE A 48 27.77 10.60 5.73
N TYR A 49 28.15 9.45 6.29
CA TYR A 49 28.63 9.34 7.66
C TYR A 49 29.88 8.46 7.72
N SER A 50 30.73 8.70 8.71
CA SER A 50 31.94 7.89 8.94
C SER A 50 31.62 6.63 9.74
N SER A 51 30.61 6.69 10.61
CA SER A 51 30.12 5.54 11.37
C SER A 51 28.59 5.56 11.47
N THR A 52 28.01 4.39 11.65
CA THR A 52 26.55 4.24 11.90
C THR A 52 26.11 4.93 13.20
N SER A 53 27.00 5.09 14.19
CA SER A 53 26.74 5.83 15.43
C SER A 53 26.50 7.33 15.22
N ASP A 54 26.97 7.89 14.11
CA ASP A 54 26.89 9.32 13.82
C ASP A 54 25.55 9.69 13.14
N ILE A 55 24.76 8.70 12.77
CA ILE A 55 23.49 8.92 12.06
C ILE A 55 22.43 9.47 13.03
N PRO A 56 21.79 10.62 12.72
CA PRO A 56 20.67 11.10 13.50
C PRO A 56 19.53 10.08 13.59
N TYR A 57 18.98 9.86 14.78
CA TYR A 57 17.94 8.87 15.05
C TYR A 57 16.74 8.93 14.07
N ARG A 58 16.36 10.13 13.66
CA ARG A 58 15.28 10.34 12.68
C ARG A 58 15.58 9.70 11.31
N LEU A 59 16.80 9.88 10.82
CA LEU A 59 17.23 9.31 9.53
C LEU A 59 17.43 7.80 9.63
N TYR A 60 17.88 7.33 10.77
CA TYR A 60 18.11 5.94 11.06
C TYR A 60 16.85 5.06 10.92
N LYS A 61 15.67 5.60 11.27
CA LYS A 61 14.38 4.89 11.13
C LYS A 61 13.78 4.96 9.73
N SER A 62 14.11 5.99 8.96
CA SER A 62 13.44 6.30 7.70
C SER A 62 14.23 5.92 6.45
N CYS A 63 15.53 5.59 6.59
CA CYS A 63 16.41 5.31 5.47
C CYS A 63 16.93 3.87 5.46
N LEU A 64 17.30 3.38 4.28
CA LEU A 64 18.13 2.20 4.13
C LEU A 64 19.59 2.61 4.31
N ILE A 65 20.31 1.93 5.19
CA ILE A 65 21.73 2.20 5.46
C ILE A 65 22.57 1.26 4.60
N ILE A 66 23.42 1.85 3.76
CA ILE A 66 24.42 1.12 2.98
C ILE A 66 25.77 1.38 3.63
N THR A 67 26.41 0.34 4.13
CA THR A 67 27.59 0.48 5.00
C THR A 67 28.68 -0.49 4.66
N THR A 68 29.92 -0.08 4.93
CA THR A 68 31.11 -0.96 4.91
C THR A 68 31.41 -1.56 6.29
N GLU A 69 30.68 -1.18 7.33
CA GLU A 69 30.83 -1.69 8.69
C GLU A 69 30.13 -3.04 8.84
N GLU A 70 30.83 -4.05 9.39
CA GLU A 70 30.26 -5.40 9.60
C GLU A 70 29.49 -5.48 10.93
N ASP A 71 29.97 -4.81 11.97
CA ASP A 71 29.41 -4.87 13.32
C ASP A 71 28.39 -3.75 13.56
N VAL A 72 27.27 -3.83 12.82
CA VAL A 72 26.16 -2.89 12.96
C VAL A 72 25.01 -3.55 13.72
N ASN A 73 24.38 -2.79 14.61
CA ASN A 73 23.21 -3.23 15.38
C ASN A 73 22.19 -3.97 14.50
N ARG A 74 21.73 -5.16 14.93
CA ARG A 74 20.89 -6.06 14.14
C ARG A 74 19.51 -5.51 13.79
N ASN A 75 19.03 -4.49 14.51
CA ASN A 75 17.68 -3.92 14.34
C ASN A 75 17.58 -2.82 13.26
N ILE A 76 18.58 -2.71 12.38
CA ILE A 76 18.65 -1.68 11.35
C ILE A 76 18.44 -2.29 9.98
N ARG A 77 17.72 -1.57 9.12
CA ARG A 77 17.65 -1.88 7.69
C ARG A 77 18.97 -1.49 7.04
N LYS A 78 19.82 -2.47 6.80
CA LYS A 78 21.17 -2.26 6.28
C LYS A 78 21.50 -3.18 5.11
N CYS A 79 22.38 -2.70 4.24
CA CYS A 79 23.09 -3.47 3.23
C CYS A 79 24.58 -3.29 3.43
N ILE A 80 25.30 -4.39 3.70
CA ILE A 80 26.75 -4.37 3.91
C ILE A 80 27.42 -4.60 2.55
N VAL A 81 28.34 -3.70 2.21
CA VAL A 81 29.09 -3.69 0.94
C VAL A 81 30.59 -3.57 1.19
N SER A 82 31.40 -3.93 0.18
CA SER A 82 32.84 -3.69 0.24
C SER A 82 33.17 -2.20 0.05
N PRO A 83 34.31 -1.70 0.57
CA PRO A 83 34.74 -0.31 0.39
C PRO A 83 34.92 0.10 -1.09
N PHE A 84 35.14 -0.86 -1.97
CA PHE A 84 35.35 -0.63 -3.41
C PHE A 84 34.09 -0.74 -4.25
N ALA A 85 32.95 -1.05 -3.64
CA ALA A 85 31.65 -1.18 -4.32
C ALA A 85 31.71 -2.06 -5.57
N SER A 86 32.03 -3.34 -5.40
CA SER A 86 32.08 -4.30 -6.51
C SER A 86 30.72 -4.40 -7.22
N ASP A 87 30.69 -4.94 -8.46
CA ASP A 87 29.43 -5.14 -9.18
C ASP A 87 28.46 -6.07 -8.41
N LYS A 88 29.00 -7.04 -7.66
CA LYS A 88 28.21 -7.88 -6.75
C LYS A 88 27.58 -7.07 -5.61
N ASP A 89 28.29 -6.04 -5.11
CA ASP A 89 27.73 -5.17 -4.08
C ASP A 89 26.60 -4.30 -4.64
N ILE A 90 26.72 -3.82 -5.87
CA ILE A 90 25.64 -3.07 -6.53
C ILE A 90 24.38 -3.92 -6.69
N ILE A 91 24.50 -5.20 -7.06
CA ILE A 91 23.36 -6.12 -7.11
C ILE A 91 22.72 -6.27 -5.73
N LYS A 92 23.50 -6.47 -4.67
CA LYS A 92 22.98 -6.53 -3.29
C LYS A 92 22.25 -5.25 -2.89
N VAL A 93 22.79 -4.09 -3.27
CA VAL A 93 22.15 -2.79 -3.01
C VAL A 93 20.84 -2.68 -3.75
N GLN A 94 20.73 -3.11 -5.01
CA GLN A 94 19.49 -3.12 -5.79
C GLN A 94 18.41 -4.00 -5.12
N GLU A 95 18.80 -5.20 -4.68
CA GLU A 95 17.89 -6.11 -3.96
C GLU A 95 17.43 -5.52 -2.63
N ALA A 96 18.37 -4.92 -1.86
CA ALA A 96 18.05 -4.27 -0.59
C ALA A 96 17.11 -3.06 -0.76
N ILE A 97 17.32 -2.25 -1.80
CA ILE A 97 16.44 -1.13 -2.17
C ILE A 97 15.05 -1.64 -2.52
N THR A 98 14.95 -2.67 -3.35
CA THR A 98 13.67 -3.25 -3.77
C THR A 98 12.88 -3.77 -2.56
N THR A 99 13.55 -4.51 -1.67
CA THR A 99 12.96 -5.02 -0.42
C THR A 99 12.53 -3.87 0.49
N PHE A 100 13.38 -2.86 0.67
CA PHE A 100 13.09 -1.70 1.51
C PHE A 100 11.86 -0.92 1.02
N ILE A 101 11.75 -0.68 -0.29
CA ILE A 101 10.59 0.00 -0.90
C ILE A 101 9.32 -0.83 -0.68
N LYS A 102 9.39 -2.14 -0.92
CA LYS A 102 8.25 -3.05 -0.74
C LYS A 102 7.76 -3.05 0.71
N GLU A 103 8.65 -3.18 1.68
CA GLU A 103 8.30 -3.15 3.11
C GLU A 103 7.74 -1.79 3.54
N LYS A 104 8.35 -0.69 3.07
CA LYS A 104 7.89 0.67 3.37
C LYS A 104 6.47 0.88 2.85
N ASN A 105 6.19 0.52 1.60
CA ASN A 105 4.88 0.66 0.99
C ASN A 105 3.84 -0.22 1.70
N ALA A 106 4.16 -1.46 2.04
CA ALA A 106 3.28 -2.35 2.80
C ALA A 106 2.93 -1.76 4.17
N ASN A 107 3.90 -1.20 4.90
CA ASN A 107 3.66 -0.54 6.18
C ASN A 107 2.79 0.73 6.04
N GLU A 108 3.03 1.57 5.01
CA GLU A 108 2.18 2.74 4.75
C GLU A 108 0.74 2.33 4.45
N VAL A 109 0.54 1.33 3.60
CA VAL A 109 -0.80 0.82 3.27
C VAL A 109 -1.48 0.21 4.48
N SER A 110 -0.77 -0.59 5.29
CA SER A 110 -1.30 -1.14 6.54
C SER A 110 -1.76 -0.03 7.50
N ASN A 111 -0.98 1.04 7.63
CA ASN A 111 -1.36 2.19 8.46
C ASN A 111 -2.61 2.89 7.92
N LEU A 112 -2.73 3.04 6.58
CA LEU A 112 -3.90 3.63 5.96
C LEU A 112 -5.16 2.74 6.12
N ILE A 113 -5.00 1.42 5.97
CA ILE A 113 -6.08 0.47 6.22
C ILE A 113 -6.56 0.61 7.67
N ASN A 114 -5.66 0.57 8.66
CA ASN A 114 -6.00 0.72 10.07
C ASN A 114 -6.60 2.11 10.42
N LYS A 115 -6.23 3.16 9.67
CA LYS A 115 -6.77 4.51 9.84
C LYS A 115 -8.20 4.63 9.32
N TYR A 116 -8.53 3.97 8.21
CA TYR A 116 -9.78 4.19 7.48
C TYR A 116 -10.78 3.04 7.56
N LEU A 117 -10.34 1.84 7.99
CA LEU A 117 -11.20 0.68 8.22
C LEU A 117 -11.39 0.45 9.73
N THR A 118 -12.62 0.48 10.17
CA THR A 118 -13.00 0.28 11.58
C THR A 118 -14.04 -0.84 11.72
N LYS A 119 -14.36 -1.24 12.95
CA LYS A 119 -15.39 -2.26 13.22
C LYS A 119 -16.77 -1.83 12.71
N GLU A 120 -17.05 -0.54 12.69
CA GLU A 120 -18.32 0.04 12.22
C GLU A 120 -18.44 0.05 10.70
N THR A 121 -17.32 -0.14 9.98
CA THR A 121 -17.26 -0.14 8.52
C THR A 121 -16.88 -1.49 7.91
N PHE A 122 -16.83 -2.55 8.76
CA PHE A 122 -16.55 -3.92 8.33
C PHE A 122 -17.76 -4.82 8.56
N TYR A 123 -18.19 -5.53 7.52
CA TYR A 123 -19.39 -6.37 7.54
C TYR A 123 -19.08 -7.78 7.03
N VAL A 124 -19.55 -8.79 7.75
CA VAL A 124 -19.52 -10.19 7.32
C VAL A 124 -20.94 -10.65 7.08
N LEU A 125 -21.22 -11.09 5.86
CA LEU A 125 -22.55 -11.52 5.42
C LEU A 125 -22.50 -12.96 4.85
N ASN A 126 -23.69 -13.54 4.70
CA ASN A 126 -23.87 -14.83 4.02
C ASN A 126 -25.18 -14.82 3.22
N GLU A 127 -25.29 -13.90 2.27
CA GLU A 127 -26.52 -13.62 1.54
C GLU A 127 -26.28 -13.70 0.03
N LYS A 128 -27.31 -14.13 -0.74
CA LYS A 128 -27.29 -14.04 -2.19
C LYS A 128 -27.51 -12.58 -2.59
N MET A 129 -26.61 -12.02 -3.35
CA MET A 129 -26.73 -10.67 -3.86
C MET A 129 -25.97 -10.48 -5.18
N ASP A 130 -26.40 -9.48 -5.93
CA ASP A 130 -25.68 -9.00 -7.09
C ASP A 130 -24.81 -7.76 -6.73
N LYS A 131 -24.11 -7.22 -7.72
CA LYS A 131 -23.24 -6.07 -7.55
C LYS A 131 -23.96 -4.80 -7.10
N TYR A 132 -25.19 -4.60 -7.57
CA TYR A 132 -25.97 -3.40 -7.23
C TYR A 132 -26.48 -3.48 -5.79
N GLU A 133 -26.93 -4.65 -5.37
CA GLU A 133 -27.33 -4.90 -3.98
C GLU A 133 -26.16 -4.75 -3.02
N ALA A 134 -24.97 -5.25 -3.41
CA ALA A 134 -23.74 -5.09 -2.62
C ALA A 134 -23.29 -3.63 -2.50
N ILE A 135 -23.30 -2.87 -3.60
CA ILE A 135 -22.99 -1.43 -3.58
C ILE A 135 -24.03 -0.67 -2.74
N ASN A 136 -25.32 -0.95 -2.97
CA ASN A 136 -26.41 -0.30 -2.22
C ASN A 136 -26.23 -0.53 -0.72
N PHE A 137 -26.02 -1.78 -0.28
CA PHE A 137 -25.78 -2.12 1.12
C PHE A 137 -24.68 -1.25 1.74
N LEU A 138 -23.51 -1.16 1.09
CA LEU A 138 -22.39 -0.38 1.62
C LEU A 138 -22.67 1.13 1.60
N CYS A 139 -23.31 1.65 0.55
CA CYS A 139 -23.69 3.07 0.47
C CYS A 139 -24.74 3.45 1.52
N GLU A 140 -25.73 2.61 1.80
CA GLU A 140 -26.71 2.82 2.88
C GLU A 140 -26.04 2.86 4.25
N LYS A 141 -25.06 1.98 4.50
CA LYS A 141 -24.28 2.02 5.75
C LYS A 141 -23.48 3.31 5.88
N ALA A 142 -22.85 3.76 4.78
CA ALA A 142 -22.11 5.02 4.76
C ALA A 142 -23.01 6.24 4.96
N LEU A 143 -24.20 6.24 4.36
CA LEU A 143 -25.20 7.30 4.53
C LEU A 143 -25.72 7.34 5.99
N LYS A 144 -26.06 6.18 6.56
CA LYS A 144 -26.49 6.06 7.96
C LYS A 144 -25.44 6.57 8.96
N ASN A 145 -24.16 6.41 8.63
CA ASN A 145 -23.05 6.90 9.44
C ASN A 145 -22.72 8.39 9.19
N ASN A 146 -23.48 9.09 8.34
CA ASN A 146 -23.23 10.46 7.90
C ASN A 146 -21.83 10.65 7.28
N ASP A 147 -21.33 9.67 6.57
CA ASP A 147 -20.03 9.73 5.89
C ASP A 147 -20.17 10.20 4.43
N VAL A 148 -21.38 10.16 3.88
CA VAL A 148 -21.71 10.57 2.51
C VAL A 148 -23.04 11.30 2.45
N LEU A 149 -23.32 11.95 1.30
CA LEU A 149 -24.62 12.56 0.98
C LEU A 149 -25.51 11.59 0.19
N ASP A 150 -26.80 11.91 0.08
CA ASP A 150 -27.83 11.06 -0.54
C ASP A 150 -27.52 10.67 -1.99
N ASP A 151 -26.86 11.53 -2.76
CA ASP A 151 -26.50 11.29 -4.16
C ASP A 151 -25.26 10.39 -4.39
N PHE A 152 -24.54 10.06 -3.30
CA PHE A 152 -23.28 9.30 -3.38
C PHE A 152 -23.46 7.92 -4.03
N HIS A 153 -24.56 7.22 -3.69
CA HIS A 153 -24.89 5.92 -4.31
C HIS A 153 -24.97 6.01 -5.84
N ASN A 154 -25.69 7.00 -6.38
CA ASN A 154 -25.84 7.20 -7.81
C ASN A 154 -24.49 7.45 -8.50
N GLN A 155 -23.58 8.14 -7.84
CA GLN A 155 -22.23 8.40 -8.35
C GLN A 155 -21.38 7.13 -8.41
N VAL A 156 -21.45 6.27 -7.38
CA VAL A 156 -20.75 4.98 -7.35
C VAL A 156 -21.29 4.07 -8.45
N ILE A 157 -22.61 3.96 -8.60
CA ILE A 157 -23.25 3.18 -9.67
C ILE A 157 -22.85 3.70 -11.05
N SER A 158 -22.90 5.01 -11.26
CA SER A 158 -22.49 5.64 -12.52
C SER A 158 -21.03 5.30 -12.85
N ARG A 159 -20.14 5.33 -11.85
CA ARG A 159 -18.73 4.96 -12.01
C ARG A 159 -18.56 3.48 -12.34
N GLU A 160 -19.23 2.59 -11.64
CA GLU A 160 -19.15 1.14 -11.86
C GLU A 160 -19.68 0.74 -13.26
N ASN A 161 -20.69 1.45 -13.76
CA ASN A 161 -21.27 1.20 -15.09
C ASN A 161 -20.35 1.66 -16.24
N LEU A 162 -19.47 2.64 -16.01
CA LEU A 162 -18.47 3.05 -17.01
C LEU A 162 -17.39 1.97 -17.22
N SER A 163 -16.95 1.35 -16.15
CA SER A 163 -15.97 0.29 -16.17
C SER A 163 -16.02 -0.46 -14.84
N SER A 164 -16.07 -1.78 -14.90
CA SER A 164 -16.12 -2.61 -13.70
C SER A 164 -14.91 -2.39 -12.80
N THR A 165 -15.19 -2.30 -11.50
CA THR A 165 -14.14 -2.22 -10.45
C THR A 165 -13.77 -3.59 -9.88
N CYS A 166 -14.17 -4.67 -10.54
CA CYS A 166 -13.81 -6.04 -10.17
C CYS A 166 -12.42 -6.40 -10.69
N PHE A 167 -11.62 -6.99 -9.82
CA PHE A 167 -10.25 -7.42 -10.10
C PHE A 167 -10.11 -8.94 -10.00
N PHE A 168 -9.60 -9.55 -11.07
CA PHE A 168 -9.19 -10.96 -11.13
C PHE A 168 -10.24 -11.96 -10.64
N ASP A 169 -11.53 -11.65 -10.75
CA ASP A 169 -12.64 -12.46 -10.24
C ASP A 169 -12.57 -12.79 -8.73
N LYS A 170 -11.84 -11.94 -7.97
CA LYS A 170 -11.61 -12.14 -6.53
C LYS A 170 -12.32 -11.11 -5.66
N PHE A 171 -12.22 -9.83 -6.02
CA PHE A 171 -12.74 -8.70 -5.23
C PHE A 171 -13.14 -7.52 -6.10
N ALA A 172 -13.89 -6.57 -5.55
CA ALA A 172 -14.21 -5.30 -6.21
C ALA A 172 -13.91 -4.11 -5.30
N ILE A 173 -13.51 -2.97 -5.92
CA ILE A 173 -13.25 -1.71 -5.21
C ILE A 173 -14.12 -0.59 -5.80
N PRO A 174 -15.45 -0.60 -5.56
CA PRO A 174 -16.32 0.48 -6.00
C PRO A 174 -15.95 1.80 -5.31
N HIS A 175 -16.08 2.90 -6.05
CA HIS A 175 -15.79 4.24 -5.56
C HIS A 175 -16.51 5.29 -6.41
N SER A 176 -16.68 6.52 -5.92
CA SER A 176 -17.20 7.63 -6.71
C SER A 176 -16.11 8.29 -7.55
N ASN A 177 -16.46 8.79 -8.73
CA ASN A 177 -15.57 9.66 -9.53
C ASN A 177 -15.37 11.05 -8.91
N ILE A 178 -16.29 11.46 -8.05
CA ILE A 178 -16.31 12.78 -7.41
C ILE A 178 -15.88 12.61 -5.95
N GLN A 179 -14.92 13.43 -5.53
CA GLN A 179 -14.41 13.42 -4.15
C GLN A 179 -15.30 14.28 -3.26
N ASN A 180 -16.50 13.84 -2.99
CA ASN A 180 -17.53 14.55 -2.25
C ASN A 180 -18.04 13.81 -1.02
N ALA A 181 -17.35 12.77 -0.59
CA ALA A 181 -17.64 12.16 0.69
C ALA A 181 -17.36 13.15 1.83
N LEU A 182 -18.12 13.07 2.90
CA LEU A 182 -17.97 13.91 4.10
C LEU A 182 -16.75 13.48 4.93
N SER A 183 -16.40 12.19 4.84
CA SER A 183 -15.21 11.61 5.48
C SER A 183 -14.51 10.63 4.52
N THR A 184 -13.20 10.46 4.69
CA THR A 184 -12.47 9.39 4.02
C THR A 184 -12.53 8.14 4.87
N LYS A 185 -13.11 7.06 4.31
CA LYS A 185 -13.26 5.77 4.98
C LYS A 185 -13.21 4.62 3.99
N LEU A 186 -12.85 3.46 4.50
CA LEU A 186 -12.94 2.18 3.80
C LEU A 186 -14.09 1.37 4.41
N TYR A 187 -15.09 1.05 3.60
CA TYR A 187 -16.18 0.17 3.95
C TYR A 187 -15.95 -1.18 3.30
N VAL A 188 -15.86 -2.24 4.09
CA VAL A 188 -15.57 -3.58 3.60
C VAL A 188 -16.73 -4.52 3.90
N MET A 189 -17.19 -5.20 2.88
CA MET A 189 -18.13 -6.31 2.98
C MET A 189 -17.45 -7.59 2.52
N LEU A 190 -17.35 -8.55 3.43
CA LEU A 190 -16.97 -9.92 3.14
C LEU A 190 -18.25 -10.75 3.16
N ASN A 191 -18.58 -11.38 2.02
CA ASN A 191 -19.77 -12.20 1.91
C ASN A 191 -19.39 -13.67 1.68
N HIS A 192 -19.74 -14.55 2.60
CA HIS A 192 -19.45 -15.99 2.47
C HIS A 192 -20.14 -16.59 1.26
N THR A 193 -21.39 -16.20 0.97
CA THR A 193 -22.03 -16.48 -0.32
C THR A 193 -21.52 -15.50 -1.37
N LYS A 194 -20.98 -16.02 -2.50
CA LYS A 194 -20.38 -15.17 -3.53
C LYS A 194 -21.39 -14.19 -4.14
N VAL A 195 -21.00 -12.94 -4.23
CA VAL A 195 -21.72 -11.86 -4.91
C VAL A 195 -21.58 -12.02 -6.42
N ASN A 196 -22.67 -11.92 -7.16
CA ASN A 196 -22.65 -11.90 -8.62
C ASN A 196 -22.21 -10.53 -9.14
N TRP A 197 -20.97 -10.42 -9.62
CA TRP A 197 -20.38 -9.18 -10.14
C TRP A 197 -20.18 -9.30 -11.66
N ASN A 198 -21.20 -8.97 -12.45
CA ASN A 198 -21.22 -9.21 -13.90
C ASN A 198 -21.00 -10.71 -14.24
N LYS A 199 -19.84 -11.01 -14.87
CA LYS A 199 -19.43 -12.38 -15.20
C LYS A 199 -18.67 -13.07 -14.07
N SER A 200 -18.27 -12.33 -13.05
CA SER A 200 -17.44 -12.80 -11.92
C SER A 200 -18.30 -13.16 -10.72
N LYS A 201 -17.71 -13.95 -9.80
CA LYS A 201 -18.31 -14.29 -8.50
C LYS A 201 -17.29 -14.03 -7.42
N ILE A 202 -17.49 -12.98 -6.63
CA ILE A 202 -16.53 -12.48 -5.65
C ILE A 202 -17.06 -12.58 -4.22
N ASN A 203 -16.15 -12.63 -3.23
CA ASN A 203 -16.52 -12.65 -1.81
C ASN A 203 -16.26 -11.30 -1.12
N LEU A 204 -15.45 -10.42 -1.72
CA LEU A 204 -14.98 -9.22 -1.05
C LEU A 204 -15.30 -7.97 -1.87
N VAL A 205 -15.94 -7.00 -1.23
CA VAL A 205 -16.24 -5.68 -1.81
C VAL A 205 -15.72 -4.59 -0.87
N CYS A 206 -14.87 -3.71 -1.39
CA CYS A 206 -14.21 -2.63 -0.67
C CYS A 206 -14.65 -1.27 -1.22
N LEU A 207 -15.68 -0.65 -0.65
CA LEU A 207 -16.13 0.69 -1.02
C LEU A 207 -15.21 1.74 -0.39
N ILE A 208 -14.55 2.56 -1.21
CA ILE A 208 -13.70 3.65 -0.72
C ILE A 208 -14.42 4.98 -0.84
N LEU A 209 -14.55 5.66 0.29
CA LEU A 209 -15.05 7.01 0.41
C LEU A 209 -13.87 7.99 0.41
N ILE A 210 -13.98 9.07 -0.36
CA ILE A 210 -12.89 10.03 -0.54
C ILE A 210 -13.38 11.42 -0.26
N LYS A 211 -12.84 12.04 0.80
CA LYS A 211 -12.96 13.45 1.04
C LYS A 211 -11.88 14.23 0.25
N ARG A 212 -12.23 15.39 -0.26
CA ARG A 212 -11.42 16.16 -1.22
C ARG A 212 -9.98 16.46 -0.78
N ASP A 213 -9.75 16.62 0.51
CA ASP A 213 -8.45 16.96 1.11
C ASP A 213 -7.54 15.75 1.41
N THR A 214 -8.02 14.51 1.15
CA THR A 214 -7.29 13.26 1.44
C THR A 214 -6.91 12.46 0.18
N ASN A 215 -6.69 13.15 -0.92
CA ASN A 215 -6.43 12.55 -2.23
C ASN A 215 -5.19 11.65 -2.27
N ASP A 216 -4.10 12.06 -1.58
CA ASP A 216 -2.86 11.28 -1.57
C ASP A 216 -3.01 10.00 -0.77
N ASP A 217 -3.72 10.03 0.36
CA ASP A 217 -4.05 8.83 1.14
C ASP A 217 -4.90 7.85 0.31
N PHE A 218 -5.89 8.38 -0.44
CA PHE A 218 -6.72 7.57 -1.31
C PHE A 218 -5.90 6.83 -2.38
N ARG A 219 -5.02 7.55 -3.09
CA ARG A 219 -4.20 6.93 -4.15
C ARG A 219 -3.34 5.80 -3.62
N LYS A 220 -2.69 6.03 -2.47
CA LYS A 220 -1.86 5.04 -1.79
C LYS A 220 -2.69 3.86 -1.31
N LEU A 221 -3.84 4.13 -0.67
CA LEU A 221 -4.74 3.10 -0.18
C LEU A 221 -5.31 2.25 -1.33
N TYR A 222 -5.77 2.89 -2.41
CA TYR A 222 -6.34 2.19 -3.57
C TYR A 222 -5.30 1.29 -4.24
N ALA A 223 -4.13 1.83 -4.58
CA ALA A 223 -3.06 1.07 -5.22
C ALA A 223 -2.57 -0.05 -4.31
N GLY A 224 -2.23 0.27 -3.05
CA GLY A 224 -1.68 -0.72 -2.12
C GLY A 224 -2.68 -1.79 -1.70
N LEU A 225 -3.96 -1.45 -1.52
CA LEU A 225 -5.02 -2.43 -1.24
C LEU A 225 -5.20 -3.37 -2.44
N THR A 226 -5.18 -2.83 -3.67
CA THR A 226 -5.25 -3.63 -4.89
C THR A 226 -4.08 -4.61 -4.97
N ASP A 227 -2.83 -4.13 -4.76
CA ASP A 227 -1.63 -4.96 -4.79
C ASP A 227 -1.68 -6.06 -3.73
N ILE A 228 -2.03 -5.72 -2.48
CA ILE A 228 -2.17 -6.71 -1.40
C ILE A 228 -3.22 -7.75 -1.75
N LEU A 229 -4.39 -7.35 -2.24
CA LEU A 229 -5.49 -8.28 -2.53
C LEU A 229 -5.22 -9.15 -3.76
N CYS A 230 -4.52 -8.65 -4.79
CA CYS A 230 -4.19 -9.44 -5.98
C CYS A 230 -3.37 -10.67 -5.65
N ASP A 231 -2.36 -10.52 -4.78
CA ASP A 231 -1.39 -11.56 -4.45
C ASP A 231 -1.77 -12.38 -3.21
N ASN A 232 -2.83 -11.98 -2.48
CA ASN A 232 -3.17 -12.59 -1.18
C ASN A 232 -3.99 -13.88 -1.31
N ASN A 233 -3.34 -14.96 -1.68
CA ASN A 233 -3.97 -16.28 -1.69
C ASN A 233 -4.34 -16.76 -0.28
N LEU A 234 -3.63 -16.28 0.76
CA LEU A 234 -3.92 -16.65 2.15
C LEU A 234 -5.31 -16.17 2.58
N LEU A 235 -5.66 -14.92 2.28
CA LEU A 235 -6.99 -14.35 2.56
C LEU A 235 -8.09 -15.14 1.84
N PHE A 236 -7.97 -15.28 0.51
CA PHE A 236 -9.03 -15.89 -0.30
C PHE A 236 -9.22 -17.38 -0.05
N ASN A 237 -8.17 -18.10 0.36
CA ASN A 237 -8.28 -19.51 0.76
C ASN A 237 -8.87 -19.71 2.17
N ASN A 238 -9.03 -18.65 2.96
CA ASN A 238 -9.54 -18.72 4.32
C ASN A 238 -10.77 -17.82 4.55
N ILE A 239 -11.48 -17.43 3.50
CA ILE A 239 -12.69 -16.59 3.57
C ILE A 239 -13.69 -17.11 4.63
N ASP A 240 -13.93 -18.41 4.66
CA ASP A 240 -14.91 -19.03 5.58
C ASP A 240 -14.50 -18.93 7.07
N LYS A 241 -13.23 -18.65 7.35
CA LYS A 241 -12.71 -18.48 8.71
C LYS A 241 -12.82 -17.06 9.23
N ILE A 242 -13.08 -16.09 8.34
CA ILE A 242 -13.16 -14.68 8.70
C ILE A 242 -14.55 -14.37 9.25
N LYS A 243 -14.63 -14.00 10.52
CA LYS A 243 -15.88 -13.71 11.22
C LYS A 243 -15.99 -12.24 11.68
N ASN A 244 -14.87 -11.55 11.73
CA ASN A 244 -14.77 -10.18 12.24
C ASN A 244 -13.58 -9.44 11.60
N LEU A 245 -13.44 -8.15 11.93
CA LEU A 245 -12.34 -7.31 11.41
C LEU A 245 -10.96 -7.83 11.80
N ASP A 246 -10.79 -8.34 13.00
CA ASP A 246 -9.48 -8.79 13.49
C ASP A 246 -9.01 -10.02 12.69
N ASP A 247 -9.91 -10.97 12.39
CA ASP A 247 -9.63 -12.10 11.50
C ASP A 247 -9.27 -11.61 10.08
N PHE A 248 -10.04 -10.65 9.56
CA PHE A 248 -9.79 -10.08 8.23
C PHE A 248 -8.41 -9.42 8.15
N LEU A 249 -8.06 -8.56 9.09
CA LEU A 249 -6.75 -7.89 9.13
C LEU A 249 -5.60 -8.89 9.29
N TYR A 250 -5.79 -9.94 10.08
CA TYR A 250 -4.80 -11.01 10.21
C TYR A 250 -4.47 -11.67 8.87
N PHE A 251 -5.49 -12.04 8.08
CA PHE A 251 -5.29 -12.67 6.78
C PHE A 251 -4.88 -11.69 5.68
N LEU A 252 -5.27 -10.42 5.80
CA LEU A 252 -4.96 -9.37 4.82
C LEU A 252 -3.51 -8.93 4.90
N LEU A 253 -2.97 -8.77 6.12
CA LEU A 253 -1.67 -8.12 6.36
C LEU A 253 -0.53 -9.12 6.65
N LYS A 254 -0.80 -10.41 6.58
CA LYS A 254 0.19 -11.47 6.77
C LYS A 254 0.73 -11.95 5.41
#